data_ae359bcf1882095d11a4763ebaded7d0
#
_entry.id   ae359bcf1882095d11a4763ebaded7d0
#
_cell.length_a   1.000
_cell.length_b   1.000
_cell.length_c   1.000
_cell.angle_alpha   90.00
_cell.angle_beta   90.00
_cell.angle_gamma   90.00
#
_symmetry.space_group_name_H-M   'P 1'
#
loop_
_entity.id
_entity.type
_entity.pdbx_description
1 polymer ?
#
loop_
_entity_poly.entity_id
_entity_poly.type
_entity_poly.pdbx_seq_one_letter_code
_entity_poly.pdbx_strand_id
1 'polypeptide(L)'
;MIYLDSSVLLASVFREPRSPRVTLWDEELTSSRLLGYEVWTRLNAYGLASSHGNRASARLYRINLVELSERVLTRALEPFPVALRTLDALHLATMDFLGRQGEPIELASYDSRLLAAARALAIPVAEL
;
A
#
# COMPACT_ATOMS: atom_id res chain seq x y z
N MET A 1 -8.89 -9.94 0.65
CA MET A 1 -7.54 -9.45 1.00
C MET A 1 -7.46 -7.95 0.75
N ILE A 2 -6.98 -7.19 1.70
CA ILE A 2 -6.85 -5.74 1.57
C ILE A 2 -5.40 -5.38 1.29
N TYR A 3 -5.17 -4.72 0.15
CA TYR A 3 -3.87 -4.16 -0.21
C TYR A 3 -3.73 -2.77 0.42
N LEU A 4 -2.75 -2.61 1.30
CA LEU A 4 -2.58 -1.40 2.10
C LEU A 4 -1.55 -0.46 1.47
N ASP A 5 -1.95 0.78 1.23
CA ASP A 5 -1.06 1.86 0.83
C ASP A 5 -0.43 2.53 2.05
N SER A 6 0.76 3.10 1.85
CA SER A 6 1.50 3.80 2.91
C SER A 6 0.72 4.95 3.56
N SER A 7 -0.16 5.62 2.82
CA SER A 7 -0.98 6.71 3.34
C SER A 7 -1.87 6.26 4.52
N VAL A 8 -2.42 5.05 4.45
CA VAL A 8 -3.29 4.50 5.52
C VAL A 8 -2.46 4.10 6.73
N LEU A 9 -1.32 3.43 6.52
CA LEU A 9 -0.45 3.05 7.61
C LEU A 9 0.09 4.27 8.34
N LEU A 10 0.58 5.26 7.60
CA LEU A 10 1.11 6.51 8.17
C LEU A 10 0.03 7.30 8.92
N ALA A 11 -1.20 7.37 8.41
CA ALA A 11 -2.31 8.00 9.13
C ALA A 11 -2.54 7.35 10.50
N SER A 12 -2.46 6.04 10.57
CA SER A 12 -2.56 5.29 11.82
C SER A 12 -1.39 5.58 12.76
N VAL A 13 -0.17 5.60 12.25
CA VAL A 13 1.06 5.85 13.05
C VAL A 13 1.09 7.27 13.58
N PHE A 14 0.72 8.25 12.77
CA PHE A 14 0.67 9.67 13.16
C PHE A 14 -0.60 10.04 13.91
N ARG A 15 -1.56 9.13 14.03
CA ARG A 15 -2.87 9.37 14.67
C ARG A 15 -3.57 10.59 14.06
N GLU A 16 -3.58 10.64 12.73
CA GLU A 16 -4.26 11.69 11.99
C GLU A 16 -5.78 11.63 12.21
N PRO A 17 -6.51 12.78 12.09
CA PRO A 17 -7.97 12.78 12.18
C PRO A 17 -8.63 11.83 11.18
N ARG A 18 -8.08 11.72 9.97
CA ARG A 18 -8.47 10.76 8.96
C ARG A 18 -7.65 9.48 9.13
N SER A 19 -8.06 8.66 10.09
CA SER A 19 -7.42 7.37 10.37
C SER A 19 -8.36 6.22 10.01
N PRO A 20 -7.84 5.05 9.65
CA PRO A 20 -8.69 3.91 9.34
C PRO A 20 -9.38 3.39 10.61
N ARG A 21 -10.48 2.67 10.41
CA ARG A 21 -11.16 1.95 11.49
C ARG A 21 -10.20 0.98 12.19
N VAL A 22 -10.34 0.83 13.49
CA VAL A 22 -9.46 -0.03 14.30
C VAL A 22 -9.50 -1.49 13.81
N THR A 23 -10.67 -1.95 13.40
CA THR A 23 -10.89 -3.32 12.92
C THR A 23 -10.16 -3.64 11.61
N LEU A 24 -9.67 -2.64 10.88
CA LEU A 24 -8.86 -2.89 9.67
C LEU A 24 -7.66 -3.79 9.97
N TRP A 25 -7.07 -3.63 11.15
CA TRP A 25 -5.86 -4.36 11.54
C TRP A 25 -6.10 -5.83 11.89
N ASP A 26 -7.36 -6.24 11.97
CA ASP A 26 -7.76 -7.64 12.20
C ASP A 26 -8.03 -8.38 10.88
N GLU A 27 -8.02 -7.68 9.76
CA GLU A 27 -8.25 -8.25 8.44
C GLU A 27 -6.96 -8.80 7.81
N GLU A 28 -7.11 -9.58 6.76
CA GLU A 28 -5.98 -10.09 5.98
C GLU A 28 -5.40 -8.94 5.14
N LEU A 29 -4.24 -8.44 5.57
CA LEU A 29 -3.57 -7.31 4.96
C LEU A 29 -2.37 -7.76 4.14
N THR A 30 -2.23 -7.16 2.96
CA THR A 30 -1.08 -7.34 2.08
C THR A 30 -0.60 -6.00 1.54
N SER A 31 0.62 -5.95 1.08
CA SER A 31 1.16 -4.81 0.35
C SER A 31 2.44 -5.23 -0.39
N SER A 32 3.02 -4.30 -1.13
CA SER A 32 4.35 -4.47 -1.69
C SER A 32 5.42 -4.37 -0.59
N ARG A 33 6.56 -5.03 -0.81
CA ARG A 33 7.78 -4.82 -0.02
C ARG A 33 8.14 -3.33 0.07
N LEU A 34 7.78 -2.52 -0.91
CA LEU A 34 7.98 -1.07 -0.92
C LEU A 34 7.36 -0.36 0.27
N LEU A 35 6.28 -0.90 0.83
CA LEU A 35 5.57 -0.26 1.94
C LEU A 35 6.50 0.07 3.10
N GLY A 36 7.37 -0.86 3.47
CA GLY A 36 8.34 -0.65 4.55
C GLY A 36 9.28 0.52 4.26
N TYR A 37 9.77 0.59 3.03
CA TYR A 37 10.67 1.68 2.61
C TYR A 37 9.95 3.03 2.61
N GLU A 38 8.73 3.09 2.11
CA GLU A 38 7.94 4.32 2.09
C GLU A 38 7.67 4.85 3.51
N VAL A 39 7.28 3.94 4.41
CA VAL A 39 6.99 4.29 5.80
C VAL A 39 8.25 4.81 6.51
N TRP A 40 9.35 4.07 6.44
CA TRP A 40 10.60 4.45 7.10
C TRP A 40 11.24 5.70 6.48
N THR A 41 11.19 5.86 5.17
CA THR A 41 11.66 7.07 4.51
C THR A 41 10.91 8.30 5.01
N ARG A 42 9.59 8.19 5.19
CA ARG A 42 8.77 9.28 5.71
C ARG A 42 9.09 9.59 7.17
N LEU A 43 9.21 8.56 8.02
CA LEU A 43 9.59 8.73 9.43
C LEU A 43 10.96 9.40 9.55
N ASN A 44 11.92 8.96 8.77
CA ASN A 44 13.26 9.54 8.78
C ASN A 44 13.27 10.99 8.30
N ALA A 45 12.49 11.30 7.27
CA ALA A 45 12.39 12.67 6.74
C ALA A 45 11.85 13.67 7.78
N TYR A 46 10.97 13.22 8.67
CA TYR A 46 10.38 14.05 9.73
C TYR A 46 11.13 13.94 11.07
N GLY A 47 12.21 13.17 11.14
CA GLY A 47 12.94 12.95 12.40
C GLY A 47 12.13 12.18 13.44
N LEU A 48 11.18 11.33 13.02
CA LEU A 48 10.25 10.63 13.89
C LEU A 48 10.57 9.14 14.09
N ALA A 49 11.69 8.65 13.56
CA ALA A 49 12.04 7.23 13.63
C ALA A 49 12.11 6.71 15.07
N SER A 50 12.75 7.46 15.99
CA SER A 50 12.87 7.04 17.39
C SER A 50 11.55 7.11 18.16
N SER A 51 10.68 8.08 17.88
CA SER A 51 9.41 8.25 18.60
C SER A 51 8.29 7.38 18.04
N HIS A 52 8.26 7.11 16.73
CA HIS A 52 7.16 6.43 16.05
C HIS A 52 7.56 5.09 15.44
N GLY A 53 8.85 4.76 15.40
CA GLY A 53 9.37 3.57 14.71
C GLY A 53 8.81 2.25 15.25
N ASN A 54 8.68 2.12 16.57
CA ASN A 54 8.13 0.89 17.17
C ASN A 54 6.67 0.66 16.78
N ARG A 55 5.87 1.72 16.75
CA ARG A 55 4.47 1.63 16.29
C ARG A 55 4.38 1.25 14.82
N ALA A 56 5.21 1.87 13.98
CA ALA A 56 5.28 1.56 12.56
C ALA A 56 5.70 0.10 12.33
N SER A 57 6.73 -0.37 13.03
CA SER A 57 7.18 -1.77 12.93
C SER A 57 6.11 -2.77 13.36
N ALA A 58 5.38 -2.47 14.43
CA ALA A 58 4.27 -3.31 14.89
C ALA A 58 3.16 -3.43 13.84
N ARG A 59 2.84 -2.33 13.14
CA ARG A 59 1.87 -2.34 12.04
C ARG A 59 2.38 -3.13 10.84
N LEU A 60 3.62 -2.88 10.43
CA LEU A 60 4.23 -3.57 9.29
C LEU A 60 4.30 -5.09 9.50
N TYR A 61 4.57 -5.53 10.73
CA TYR A 61 4.65 -6.95 11.06
C TYR A 61 3.34 -7.71 10.79
N ARG A 62 2.19 -7.03 10.81
CA ARG A 62 0.87 -7.63 10.56
C ARG A 62 0.53 -7.73 9.07
N ILE A 63 1.37 -7.23 8.19
CA ILE A 63 1.09 -7.12 6.76
C ILE A 63 1.94 -8.12 6.00
N ASN A 64 1.32 -8.90 5.13
CA ASN A 64 2.03 -9.77 4.21
C ASN A 64 2.66 -8.93 3.09
N LEU A 65 3.98 -8.85 3.07
CA LEU A 65 4.71 -8.05 2.09
C LEU A 65 5.11 -8.92 0.89
N VAL A 66 4.64 -8.51 -0.29
CA VAL A 66 4.92 -9.19 -1.56
C VAL A 66 6.24 -8.68 -2.11
N GLU A 67 7.14 -9.59 -2.45
CA GLU A 67 8.43 -9.24 -3.06
C GLU A 67 8.25 -8.58 -4.43
N LEU A 68 9.17 -7.69 -4.77
CA LEU A 68 9.29 -7.11 -6.10
C LEU A 68 9.93 -8.15 -7.03
N SER A 69 9.17 -9.16 -7.38
CA SER A 69 9.61 -10.25 -8.25
C SER A 69 9.83 -9.75 -9.69
N GLU A 70 10.50 -10.55 -10.49
CA GLU A 70 10.69 -10.24 -11.92
C GLU A 70 9.34 -10.03 -12.63
N ARG A 71 8.32 -10.82 -12.31
CA ARG A 71 6.96 -10.65 -12.88
C ARG A 71 6.33 -9.30 -12.53
N VAL A 72 6.44 -8.89 -11.26
CA VAL A 72 5.93 -7.60 -10.80
C VAL A 72 6.68 -6.47 -11.50
N LEU A 73 8.01 -6.53 -11.53
CA LEU A 73 8.84 -5.51 -12.15
C LEU A 73 8.59 -5.41 -13.66
N THR A 74 8.44 -6.53 -14.34
CA THR A 74 8.11 -6.55 -15.77
C THR A 74 6.74 -5.92 -16.03
N ARG A 75 5.72 -6.24 -15.21
CA ARG A 75 4.39 -5.64 -15.35
C ARG A 75 4.44 -4.12 -15.15
N ALA A 76 5.27 -3.64 -14.23
CA ALA A 76 5.43 -2.20 -13.97
C ALA A 76 6.00 -1.42 -15.17
N LEU A 77 6.70 -2.09 -16.08
CA LEU A 77 7.23 -1.49 -17.32
C LEU A 77 6.16 -1.39 -18.42
N GLU A 78 5.07 -2.11 -18.32
CA GLU A 78 3.99 -2.08 -19.29
C GLU A 78 3.07 -0.88 -19.05
N PRO A 79 2.33 -0.43 -20.09
CA PRO A 79 1.43 0.71 -19.94
C PRO A 79 0.25 0.40 -19.01
N PHE A 80 -0.20 1.44 -18.31
CA PHE A 80 -1.43 1.46 -17.54
C PHE A 80 -2.45 2.39 -18.20
N PRO A 81 -3.76 2.26 -17.91
CA PRO A 81 -4.79 3.12 -18.51
C PRO A 81 -4.66 4.61 -18.18
N VAL A 82 -3.88 4.96 -17.14
CA VAL A 82 -3.62 6.33 -16.70
C VAL A 82 -2.13 6.54 -16.52
N ALA A 83 -1.69 7.81 -16.60
CA ALA A 83 -0.29 8.17 -16.34
C ALA A 83 0.03 8.01 -14.85
N LEU A 84 1.15 7.36 -14.53
CA LEU A 84 1.56 7.01 -13.19
C LEU A 84 2.98 7.45 -12.90
N ARG A 85 3.26 7.72 -11.62
CA ARG A 85 4.61 7.81 -11.09
C ARG A 85 5.16 6.40 -10.84
N THR A 86 6.48 6.29 -10.71
CA THR A 86 7.15 4.98 -10.58
C THR A 86 6.64 4.15 -9.41
N LEU A 87 6.50 4.74 -8.22
CA LEU A 87 6.02 3.99 -7.05
C LEU A 87 4.57 3.52 -7.23
N ASP A 88 3.71 4.35 -7.80
CA ASP A 88 2.32 3.97 -8.08
C ASP A 88 2.26 2.82 -9.09
N ALA A 89 3.10 2.86 -10.12
CA ALA A 89 3.20 1.78 -11.11
C ALA A 89 3.65 0.46 -10.46
N LEU A 90 4.61 0.51 -9.54
CA LEU A 90 5.08 -0.67 -8.82
C LEU A 90 3.99 -1.24 -7.89
N HIS A 91 3.24 -0.40 -7.21
CA HIS A 91 2.12 -0.84 -6.39
C HIS A 91 1.00 -1.45 -7.24
N LEU A 92 0.62 -0.81 -8.33
CA LEU A 92 -0.42 -1.34 -9.22
C LEU A 92 0.01 -2.64 -9.89
N ALA A 93 1.29 -2.74 -10.28
CA ALA A 93 1.83 -4.00 -10.81
C ALA A 93 1.76 -5.13 -9.79
N THR A 94 2.01 -4.83 -8.52
CA THR A 94 1.89 -5.81 -7.43
C THR A 94 0.44 -6.25 -7.25
N MET A 95 -0.51 -5.32 -7.25
CA MET A 95 -1.94 -5.63 -7.16
C MET A 95 -2.42 -6.45 -8.35
N ASP A 96 -2.01 -6.08 -9.56
CA ASP A 96 -2.35 -6.81 -10.78
C ASP A 96 -1.78 -8.25 -10.75
N PHE A 97 -0.56 -8.40 -10.28
CA PHE A 97 0.06 -9.72 -10.08
C PHE A 97 -0.76 -10.59 -9.12
N LEU A 98 -1.17 -10.04 -7.97
CA LEU A 98 -1.99 -10.76 -7.00
C LEU A 98 -3.36 -11.13 -7.57
N GLY A 99 -3.99 -10.22 -8.29
CA GLY A 99 -5.26 -10.45 -8.95
C GLY A 99 -5.19 -11.58 -9.98
N ARG A 100 -4.11 -11.64 -10.75
CA ARG A 100 -3.87 -12.71 -11.72
C ARG A 100 -3.59 -14.06 -11.06
N GLN A 101 -3.15 -14.08 -9.81
CA GLN A 101 -3.03 -15.29 -8.99
C GLN A 101 -4.37 -15.76 -8.42
N GLY A 102 -5.47 -15.04 -8.70
CA GLY A 102 -6.80 -15.38 -8.20
C GLY A 102 -7.13 -14.77 -6.84
N GLU A 103 -6.29 -13.89 -6.30
CA GLU A 103 -6.54 -13.24 -5.02
C GLU A 103 -7.52 -12.07 -5.18
N PRO A 104 -8.64 -12.05 -4.44
CA PRO A 104 -9.56 -10.93 -4.45
C PRO A 104 -8.96 -9.76 -3.69
N ILE A 105 -8.51 -8.72 -4.41
CA ILE A 105 -7.82 -7.56 -3.85
C ILE A 105 -8.74 -6.36 -3.80
N GLU A 106 -8.77 -5.67 -2.65
CA GLU A 106 -9.34 -4.34 -2.48
C GLU A 106 -8.24 -3.38 -2.04
N LEU A 107 -8.19 -2.19 -2.62
CA LEU A 107 -7.19 -1.17 -2.26
C LEU A 107 -7.68 -0.31 -1.10
N ALA A 108 -6.90 -0.25 -0.02
CA ALA A 108 -7.05 0.71 1.07
C ALA A 108 -6.02 1.83 0.90
N SER A 109 -6.48 3.04 0.58
CA SER A 109 -5.62 4.20 0.35
C SER A 109 -6.37 5.50 0.63
N TYR A 110 -5.63 6.53 1.04
CA TYR A 110 -6.09 7.92 1.07
C TYR A 110 -5.52 8.75 -0.09
N ASP A 111 -4.69 8.14 -0.93
CA ASP A 111 -4.10 8.81 -2.10
C ASP A 111 -5.08 8.80 -3.27
N SER A 112 -5.58 9.98 -3.63
CA SER A 112 -6.57 10.13 -4.70
C SER A 112 -6.05 9.68 -6.07
N ARG A 113 -4.75 9.81 -6.34
CA ARG A 113 -4.14 9.36 -7.61
C ARG A 113 -4.11 7.84 -7.69
N LEU A 114 -3.67 7.19 -6.63
CA LEU A 114 -3.62 5.73 -6.58
C LEU A 114 -5.03 5.13 -6.64
N LEU A 115 -5.99 5.73 -5.95
CA LEU A 115 -7.39 5.33 -6.01
C LEU A 115 -7.97 5.45 -7.42
N ALA A 116 -7.71 6.56 -8.12
CA ALA A 116 -8.16 6.75 -9.49
C ALA A 116 -7.55 5.70 -10.44
N ALA A 117 -6.28 5.41 -10.28
CA ALA A 117 -5.58 4.41 -11.08
C ALA A 117 -6.11 2.99 -10.82
N ALA A 118 -6.36 2.65 -9.57
CA ALA A 118 -6.94 1.36 -9.20
C ALA A 118 -8.34 1.19 -9.81
N ARG A 119 -9.18 2.22 -9.75
CA ARG A 119 -10.51 2.20 -10.38
C ARG A 119 -10.42 2.00 -11.89
N ALA A 120 -9.45 2.63 -12.56
CA ALA A 120 -9.22 2.45 -13.99
C ALA A 120 -8.83 1.00 -14.35
N LEU A 121 -8.26 0.26 -13.42
CA LEU A 121 -7.97 -1.17 -13.54
C LEU A 121 -9.09 -2.08 -13.00
N ALA A 122 -10.24 -1.51 -12.64
CA ALA A 122 -11.34 -2.23 -12.00
C ALA A 122 -10.96 -2.94 -10.69
N ILE A 123 -10.00 -2.39 -9.95
CA ILE A 123 -9.64 -2.86 -8.61
C ILE A 123 -10.59 -2.21 -7.62
N PRO A 124 -11.34 -2.98 -6.81
CA PRO A 124 -12.22 -2.43 -5.79
C PRO A 124 -11.47 -1.62 -4.74
N VAL A 125 -12.15 -0.65 -4.14
CA VAL A 125 -11.61 0.19 -3.07
C VAL A 125 -12.25 -0.20 -1.76
N ALA A 126 -11.43 -0.44 -0.74
CA ALA A 126 -11.89 -0.78 0.60
C ALA A 126 -12.44 0.46 1.34
N GLU A 127 -13.45 0.24 2.16
CA GLU A 127 -13.93 1.27 3.09
C GLU A 127 -13.00 1.40 4.29
N LEU A 128 -12.70 2.66 4.68
CA LEU A 128 -11.78 2.97 5.77
C LEU A 128 -12.44 3.74 6.92
#